data_625cc377e6eff57183c5ee97c8bde804
#
_entry.id   625cc377e6eff57183c5ee97c8bde804
#
_cell.length_a   1.000
_cell.length_b   1.000
_cell.length_c   1.000
_cell.angle_alpha   90.00
_cell.angle_beta   90.00
_cell.angle_gamma   90.00
#
_symmetry.space_group_name_H-M   'P 1'
#
loop_
_entity.id
_entity.type
_entity.pdbx_description
1 polymer ?
#
loop_
_entity_poly.entity_id
_entity_poly.type
_entity_poly.pdbx_seq_one_letter_code
_entity_poly.pdbx_strand_id
1 'polypeptide(L)'
;MKTLNRAVGVSLLTMLASCAANKQTVSASAYLSSVVTSAFKDVELTYTQERTPLTFVSGDVANSCQRYFALMENSQVKEGVNNLKAAQDYVICDTVKVVSQAIDSEFVASGVTKPGAMLAEYVALDSFPSSVYQRTDENNNSLSVMFKDALALTQYSVLANAKDWHYALTLHAILDVNGDGAEDWVIWLTDKAKSGNYSIMTGFYASNVRENTALKLLPLRDAM
;
A
#
# COMPACT_ATOMS: atom_id res chain seq x y z
N MET A 1 6.96 -77.88 43.59
CA MET A 1 6.29 -77.41 42.32
C MET A 1 5.76 -76.02 42.58
N LYS A 2 6.42 -75.01 41.97
CA LYS A 2 6.01 -73.57 42.06
C LYS A 2 5.56 -73.15 40.69
N THR A 3 4.30 -72.82 40.55
CA THR A 3 3.69 -72.32 39.36
C THR A 3 3.89 -70.80 39.32
N LEU A 4 4.52 -70.29 38.21
CA LEU A 4 4.79 -68.92 37.98
C LEU A 4 3.68 -68.33 37.06
N ASN A 5 2.83 -67.44 37.58
CA ASN A 5 1.86 -66.66 36.81
C ASN A 5 2.52 -65.48 36.17
N ARG A 6 2.56 -65.42 34.84
CA ARG A 6 2.94 -64.22 34.04
C ARG A 6 1.68 -63.43 33.78
N ALA A 7 1.64 -62.23 34.32
CA ALA A 7 0.67 -61.21 33.93
C ALA A 7 1.15 -60.49 32.64
N VAL A 8 0.35 -60.55 31.60
CA VAL A 8 0.57 -59.79 30.34
C VAL A 8 -0.14 -58.44 30.47
N GLY A 9 0.66 -57.39 30.61
CA GLY A 9 0.14 -56.03 30.58
C GLY A 9 -0.07 -55.54 29.13
N VAL A 10 -1.32 -55.30 28.76
CA VAL A 10 -1.70 -54.66 27.51
C VAL A 10 -1.60 -53.17 27.67
N SER A 11 -0.59 -52.55 27.08
CA SER A 11 -0.42 -51.10 27.05
C SER A 11 -1.24 -50.52 25.89
N LEU A 12 -2.31 -49.80 26.23
CA LEU A 12 -3.19 -49.13 25.28
C LEU A 12 -2.54 -47.80 24.91
N LEU A 13 -1.85 -47.73 23.73
CA LEU A 13 -1.34 -46.47 23.17
C LEU A 13 -2.52 -45.70 22.55
N THR A 14 -3.02 -44.68 23.22
CA THR A 14 -3.95 -43.71 22.67
C THR A 14 -3.17 -42.74 21.75
N MET A 15 -3.26 -42.93 20.44
CA MET A 15 -2.81 -41.94 19.45
C MET A 15 -3.79 -40.77 19.46
N LEU A 16 -3.36 -39.64 20.02
CA LEU A 16 -4.02 -38.36 19.83
C LEU A 16 -3.68 -37.88 18.42
N ALA A 17 -4.58 -38.10 17.46
CA ALA A 17 -4.52 -37.48 16.15
C ALA A 17 -4.85 -35.99 16.34
N SER A 18 -3.83 -35.14 16.44
CA SER A 18 -3.99 -33.68 16.31
C SER A 18 -4.35 -33.37 14.86
N CYS A 19 -5.62 -33.08 14.58
CA CYS A 19 -6.02 -32.40 13.35
C CYS A 19 -5.41 -31.01 13.34
N ALA A 20 -4.17 -30.88 12.83
CA ALA A 20 -3.66 -29.62 12.36
C ALA A 20 -4.50 -29.25 11.13
N ALA A 21 -5.41 -28.28 11.27
CA ALA A 21 -6.09 -27.68 10.15
C ALA A 21 -5.00 -27.09 9.22
N ASN A 22 -4.73 -27.78 8.14
CA ASN A 22 -3.86 -27.30 7.07
C ASN A 22 -4.58 -26.08 6.48
N LYS A 23 -4.24 -24.87 6.93
CA LYS A 23 -4.62 -23.63 6.27
C LYS A 23 -3.94 -23.68 4.92
N GLN A 24 -4.70 -24.01 3.89
CA GLN A 24 -4.24 -23.97 2.51
C GLN A 24 -3.88 -22.51 2.21
N THR A 25 -2.58 -22.22 2.18
CA THR A 25 -2.07 -20.92 1.74
C THR A 25 -2.31 -20.85 0.24
N VAL A 26 -3.26 -20.02 -0.15
CA VAL A 26 -3.52 -19.74 -1.57
C VAL A 26 -2.47 -18.71 -1.99
N SER A 27 -1.52 -19.13 -2.83
CA SER A 27 -0.63 -18.21 -3.52
C SER A 27 -1.46 -17.32 -4.43
N ALA A 28 -1.33 -16.00 -4.28
CA ALA A 28 -2.05 -15.01 -5.07
C ALA A 28 -1.13 -14.45 -6.16
N SER A 29 -1.73 -14.10 -7.29
CA SER A 29 -1.04 -13.35 -8.33
C SER A 29 -1.19 -11.84 -8.09
N ALA A 30 -0.16 -11.08 -8.45
CA ALA A 30 -0.15 -9.63 -8.31
C ALA A 30 -1.34 -8.97 -9.05
N TYR A 31 -1.93 -7.94 -8.42
CA TYR A 31 -2.87 -7.04 -9.06
C TYR A 31 -2.16 -5.73 -9.41
N LEU A 32 -2.38 -5.23 -10.61
CA LEU A 32 -1.96 -3.91 -11.04
C LEU A 32 -3.15 -3.16 -11.63
N SER A 33 -3.36 -1.92 -11.22
CA SER A 33 -4.33 -1.03 -11.86
C SER A 33 -3.94 -0.75 -13.32
N SER A 34 -4.90 -0.30 -14.14
CA SER A 34 -4.63 0.00 -15.56
C SER A 34 -3.52 1.04 -15.76
N VAL A 35 -3.44 2.04 -14.89
CA VAL A 35 -2.39 3.07 -14.92
C VAL A 35 -1.01 2.46 -14.70
N VAL A 36 -0.86 1.64 -13.66
CA VAL A 36 0.40 0.96 -13.36
C VAL A 36 0.73 -0.08 -14.43
N THR A 37 -0.25 -0.86 -14.88
CA THR A 37 -0.07 -1.83 -15.97
C THR A 37 0.43 -1.15 -17.25
N SER A 38 -0.12 0.03 -17.60
CA SER A 38 0.31 0.76 -18.79
C SER A 38 1.74 1.27 -18.67
N ALA A 39 2.09 1.81 -17.51
CA ALA A 39 3.46 2.30 -17.25
C ALA A 39 4.48 1.16 -17.15
N PHE A 40 4.07 0.00 -16.63
CA PHE A 40 4.93 -1.17 -16.48
C PHE A 40 5.16 -1.93 -17.80
N LYS A 41 4.24 -1.85 -18.76
CA LYS A 41 4.42 -2.45 -20.11
C LYS A 41 5.62 -1.88 -20.86
N ASP A 42 5.93 -0.61 -20.64
CA ASP A 42 7.09 0.07 -21.25
C ASP A 42 7.83 0.86 -20.16
N VAL A 43 8.58 0.12 -19.35
CA VAL A 43 9.35 0.70 -18.23
C VAL A 43 10.40 1.69 -18.73
N GLU A 44 11.04 1.40 -19.88
CA GLU A 44 12.05 2.28 -20.45
C GLU A 44 11.45 3.63 -20.85
N LEU A 45 10.33 3.61 -21.58
CA LEU A 45 9.60 4.83 -21.92
C LEU A 45 9.14 5.57 -20.66
N THR A 46 8.58 4.84 -19.68
CA THR A 46 8.12 5.45 -18.42
C THR A 46 9.26 6.15 -17.69
N TYR A 47 10.48 5.61 -17.75
CA TYR A 47 11.64 6.18 -17.07
C TYR A 47 12.26 7.36 -17.81
N THR A 48 12.18 7.39 -19.14
CA THR A 48 12.85 8.37 -19.98
C THR A 48 11.95 9.49 -20.49
N GLN A 49 10.62 9.29 -20.54
CA GLN A 49 9.68 10.30 -21.00
C GLN A 49 9.79 11.59 -20.20
N GLU A 50 9.59 12.71 -20.90
CA GLU A 50 9.62 14.05 -20.29
C GLU A 50 8.46 14.25 -19.32
N ARG A 51 8.76 14.86 -18.16
CA ARG A 51 7.83 15.17 -17.08
C ARG A 51 7.95 16.61 -16.65
N THR A 52 6.96 17.08 -15.87
CA THR A 52 7.03 18.40 -15.25
C THR A 52 8.34 18.57 -14.48
N PRO A 53 9.11 19.64 -14.73
CA PRO A 53 10.38 19.87 -14.05
C PRO A 53 10.22 19.92 -12.53
N LEU A 54 10.97 19.08 -11.82
CA LEU A 54 10.98 18.97 -10.37
C LEU A 54 12.33 19.43 -9.81
N THR A 55 12.33 20.50 -9.01
CA THR A 55 13.55 21.10 -8.48
C THR A 55 13.96 20.44 -7.17
N PHE A 56 15.25 20.22 -7.00
CA PHE A 56 15.87 19.66 -5.81
C PHE A 56 16.54 20.74 -4.95
N VAL A 57 16.83 20.43 -3.69
CA VAL A 57 17.52 21.35 -2.75
C VAL A 57 18.91 21.71 -3.27
N SER A 58 19.59 20.81 -3.99
CA SER A 58 20.86 21.06 -4.67
C SER A 58 20.78 22.15 -5.76
N GLY A 59 19.58 22.51 -6.22
CA GLY A 59 19.35 23.38 -7.36
C GLY A 59 19.21 22.62 -8.67
N ASP A 60 19.49 21.33 -8.70
CA ASP A 60 19.27 20.46 -9.86
C ASP A 60 17.79 20.27 -10.16
N VAL A 61 17.49 19.87 -11.41
CA VAL A 61 16.13 19.65 -11.88
C VAL A 61 16.02 18.25 -12.48
N ALA A 62 15.00 17.51 -12.07
CA ALA A 62 14.55 16.30 -12.73
C ALA A 62 13.44 16.64 -13.73
N ASN A 63 13.47 16.01 -14.91
CA ASN A 63 12.39 16.05 -15.90
C ASN A 63 12.06 14.65 -16.46
N SER A 64 12.53 13.60 -15.80
CA SER A 64 12.24 12.19 -16.10
C SER A 64 12.38 11.36 -14.83
N CYS A 65 11.81 10.15 -14.80
CA CYS A 65 12.01 9.24 -13.67
C CYS A 65 13.49 8.88 -13.47
N GLN A 66 14.21 8.65 -14.57
CA GLN A 66 15.63 8.32 -14.50
C GLN A 66 16.44 9.43 -13.79
N ARG A 67 16.22 10.69 -14.19
CA ARG A 67 16.91 11.82 -13.56
C ARG A 67 16.45 12.05 -12.11
N TYR A 68 15.18 11.84 -11.85
CA TYR A 68 14.60 11.90 -10.51
C TYR A 68 15.29 10.93 -9.55
N PHE A 69 15.43 9.65 -9.91
CA PHE A 69 16.10 8.67 -9.06
C PHE A 69 17.59 9.02 -8.85
N ALA A 70 18.29 9.43 -9.89
CA ALA A 70 19.69 9.81 -9.75
C ALA A 70 19.89 11.01 -8.81
N LEU A 71 18.95 11.95 -8.74
CA LEU A 71 19.02 13.09 -7.84
C LEU A 71 18.60 12.73 -6.42
N MET A 72 17.63 11.82 -6.26
CA MET A 72 17.16 11.35 -4.95
C MET A 72 18.25 10.64 -4.12
N GLU A 73 19.28 10.09 -4.75
CA GLU A 73 20.41 9.47 -4.04
C GLU A 73 21.20 10.46 -3.18
N ASN A 74 21.25 11.73 -3.59
CA ASN A 74 22.16 12.72 -2.99
C ASN A 74 21.47 14.05 -2.60
N SER A 75 20.18 14.19 -2.86
CA SER A 75 19.44 15.43 -2.61
C SER A 75 17.98 15.14 -2.33
N GLN A 76 17.29 16.10 -1.75
CA GLN A 76 15.85 16.05 -1.49
C GLN A 76 15.10 16.97 -2.45
N VAL A 77 13.83 16.65 -2.71
CA VAL A 77 12.94 17.54 -3.45
C VAL A 77 12.79 18.84 -2.66
N LYS A 78 12.97 19.98 -3.35
CA LYS A 78 12.82 21.29 -2.74
C LYS A 78 11.36 21.54 -2.40
N GLU A 79 11.08 22.05 -1.21
CA GLU A 79 9.72 22.46 -0.84
C GLU A 79 9.21 23.61 -1.70
N GLY A 80 7.89 23.68 -1.88
CA GLY A 80 7.23 24.77 -2.59
C GLY A 80 6.02 24.31 -3.40
N VAL A 81 5.04 25.20 -3.58
CA VAL A 81 3.75 24.87 -4.22
C VAL A 81 3.92 24.34 -5.65
N ASN A 82 4.84 24.90 -6.43
CA ASN A 82 5.09 24.45 -7.79
C ASN A 82 5.73 23.05 -7.80
N ASN A 83 6.64 22.78 -6.87
CA ASN A 83 7.26 21.48 -6.73
C ASN A 83 6.27 20.41 -6.22
N LEU A 84 5.35 20.77 -5.33
CA LEU A 84 4.27 19.86 -4.91
C LEU A 84 3.41 19.40 -6.09
N LYS A 85 3.12 20.32 -7.03
CA LYS A 85 2.40 19.98 -8.27
C LYS A 85 3.25 19.10 -9.19
N ALA A 86 4.51 19.46 -9.39
CA ALA A 86 5.44 18.69 -10.23
C ALA A 86 5.67 17.28 -9.66
N ALA A 87 5.78 17.13 -8.35
CA ALA A 87 6.01 15.85 -7.68
C ALA A 87 4.89 14.81 -7.95
N GLN A 88 3.67 15.26 -8.28
CA GLN A 88 2.58 14.35 -8.63
C GLN A 88 2.90 13.50 -9.87
N ASP A 89 3.64 14.05 -10.84
CA ASP A 89 4.05 13.34 -12.05
C ASP A 89 5.08 12.22 -11.78
N TYR A 90 5.68 12.21 -10.59
CA TYR A 90 6.73 11.25 -10.21
C TYR A 90 6.23 10.09 -9.32
N VAL A 91 4.97 10.14 -8.87
CA VAL A 91 4.38 9.04 -8.08
C VAL A 91 4.39 7.73 -8.88
N ILE A 92 4.17 7.80 -10.19
CA ILE A 92 4.26 6.64 -11.07
C ILE A 92 5.68 6.08 -11.17
N CYS A 93 6.71 6.93 -11.06
CA CYS A 93 8.11 6.49 -11.07
C CYS A 93 8.40 5.59 -9.87
N ASP A 94 8.08 6.08 -8.67
CA ASP A 94 8.24 5.32 -7.42
C ASP A 94 7.43 4.01 -7.49
N THR A 95 6.19 4.08 -8.00
CA THR A 95 5.32 2.90 -8.15
C THR A 95 5.91 1.85 -9.08
N VAL A 96 6.34 2.24 -10.28
CA VAL A 96 6.90 1.30 -11.27
C VAL A 96 8.21 0.69 -10.75
N LYS A 97 9.02 1.46 -10.02
CA LYS A 97 10.25 0.94 -9.41
C LYS A 97 9.95 -0.17 -8.39
N VAL A 98 9.00 0.07 -7.47
CA VAL A 98 8.58 -0.93 -6.48
C VAL A 98 7.96 -2.16 -7.16
N VAL A 99 7.07 -1.95 -8.12
CA VAL A 99 6.45 -3.05 -8.88
C VAL A 99 7.50 -3.87 -9.62
N SER A 100 8.50 -3.23 -10.25
CA SER A 100 9.58 -3.94 -10.96
C SER A 100 10.41 -4.85 -10.04
N GLN A 101 10.49 -4.54 -8.76
CA GLN A 101 11.23 -5.34 -7.78
C GLN A 101 10.41 -6.49 -7.21
N ALA A 102 9.09 -6.35 -7.15
CA ALA A 102 8.19 -7.23 -6.42
C ALA A 102 7.20 -8.03 -7.28
N ILE A 103 7.12 -7.78 -8.60
CA ILE A 103 6.06 -8.35 -9.47
C ILE A 103 6.08 -9.88 -9.55
N ASP A 104 7.25 -10.48 -9.44
CA ASP A 104 7.44 -11.94 -9.51
C ASP A 104 7.42 -12.60 -8.12
N SER A 105 7.20 -11.85 -7.05
CA SER A 105 7.12 -12.38 -5.68
C SER A 105 5.82 -13.14 -5.47
N GLU A 106 5.92 -14.33 -4.88
CA GLU A 106 4.76 -15.09 -4.40
C GLU A 106 4.36 -14.60 -3.01
N PHE A 107 3.07 -14.43 -2.76
CA PHE A 107 2.56 -14.01 -1.47
C PHE A 107 1.26 -14.72 -1.08
N VAL A 108 0.97 -14.72 0.20
CA VAL A 108 -0.29 -15.24 0.75
C VAL A 108 -1.35 -14.14 0.71
N ALA A 109 -2.47 -14.41 0.03
CA ALA A 109 -3.58 -13.47 -0.05
C ALA A 109 -4.14 -13.11 1.33
N SER A 110 -4.44 -11.85 1.54
CA SER A 110 -5.05 -11.34 2.78
C SER A 110 -6.49 -11.81 3.01
N GLY A 111 -7.17 -12.23 1.93
CA GLY A 111 -8.59 -12.56 1.93
C GLY A 111 -9.51 -11.35 1.83
N VAL A 112 -8.97 -10.13 1.71
CA VAL A 112 -9.77 -8.90 1.55
C VAL A 112 -10.48 -8.90 0.20
N THR A 113 -11.80 -8.93 0.22
CA THR A 113 -12.64 -8.95 -0.99
C THR A 113 -13.10 -7.57 -1.44
N LYS A 114 -13.06 -6.57 -0.56
CA LYS A 114 -13.51 -5.19 -0.81
C LYS A 114 -12.44 -4.16 -0.38
N PRO A 115 -11.33 -4.06 -1.12
CA PRO A 115 -10.25 -3.15 -0.77
C PRO A 115 -10.69 -1.70 -0.55
N GLY A 116 -11.58 -1.15 -1.40
CA GLY A 116 -12.06 0.23 -1.24
C GLY A 116 -12.80 0.48 0.07
N ALA A 117 -13.60 -0.50 0.55
CA ALA A 117 -14.24 -0.40 1.86
C ALA A 117 -13.20 -0.48 2.99
N MET A 118 -12.21 -1.36 2.86
CA MET A 118 -11.13 -1.46 3.83
C MET A 118 -10.30 -0.18 3.92
N LEU A 119 -10.01 0.48 2.80
CA LEU A 119 -9.36 1.80 2.79
C LEU A 119 -10.20 2.85 3.52
N ALA A 120 -11.53 2.82 3.42
CA ALA A 120 -12.40 3.77 4.10
C ALA A 120 -12.43 3.57 5.63
N GLU A 121 -12.40 2.33 6.08
CA GLU A 121 -12.64 1.97 7.46
C GLU A 121 -11.37 1.79 8.30
N TYR A 122 -10.30 1.28 7.68
CA TYR A 122 -9.13 0.79 8.43
C TYR A 122 -7.82 1.53 8.14
N VAL A 123 -7.76 2.46 7.18
CA VAL A 123 -6.57 3.30 7.03
C VAL A 123 -6.47 4.25 8.22
N ALA A 124 -5.35 4.14 8.95
CA ALA A 124 -5.02 5.02 10.06
C ALA A 124 -4.57 6.38 9.51
N LEU A 125 -5.46 7.37 9.54
CA LEU A 125 -5.23 8.71 8.94
C LEU A 125 -4.14 9.51 9.64
N ASP A 126 -3.76 9.13 10.85
CA ASP A 126 -2.65 9.67 11.63
C ASP A 126 -1.29 9.02 11.31
N SER A 127 -1.26 8.01 10.44
CA SER A 127 -0.01 7.30 10.09
C SER A 127 0.80 7.98 9.00
N PHE A 128 0.25 8.99 8.30
CA PHE A 128 0.91 9.63 7.15
C PHE A 128 0.50 11.10 6.99
N PRO A 129 1.36 11.94 6.41
CA PRO A 129 1.07 13.36 6.18
C PRO A 129 -0.08 13.56 5.18
N SER A 130 -1.10 14.30 5.59
CA SER A 130 -2.23 14.69 4.73
C SER A 130 -2.95 15.92 5.30
N SER A 131 -3.89 16.51 4.55
CA SER A 131 -4.71 17.62 5.02
C SER A 131 -5.61 17.24 6.20
N VAL A 132 -5.89 15.96 6.37
CA VAL A 132 -6.76 15.45 7.44
C VAL A 132 -5.97 15.02 8.68
N TYR A 133 -4.66 14.85 8.58
CA TYR A 133 -3.79 14.39 9.68
C TYR A 133 -3.99 15.14 10.99
N GLN A 134 -4.04 16.48 10.94
CA GLN A 134 -4.23 17.31 12.14
C GLN A 134 -5.65 17.30 12.72
N ARG A 135 -6.60 16.69 12.02
CA ARG A 135 -8.00 16.57 12.44
C ARG A 135 -8.32 15.19 13.00
N THR A 136 -7.35 14.30 13.00
CA THR A 136 -7.50 12.93 13.53
C THR A 136 -7.39 12.95 15.04
N ASP A 137 -8.24 12.14 15.69
CA ASP A 137 -8.21 11.83 17.12
C ASP A 137 -8.65 10.38 17.31
N GLU A 138 -8.73 9.90 18.55
CA GLU A 138 -9.13 8.52 18.85
C GLU A 138 -10.51 8.13 18.28
N ASN A 139 -11.41 9.11 18.06
CA ASN A 139 -12.76 8.88 17.54
C ASN A 139 -12.89 9.18 16.04
N ASN A 140 -11.92 9.86 15.42
CA ASN A 140 -11.95 10.35 14.04
C ASN A 140 -10.70 9.91 13.28
N ASN A 141 -10.36 8.62 13.31
CA ASN A 141 -9.15 8.09 12.69
C ASN A 141 -9.41 7.25 11.42
N SER A 142 -10.59 7.37 10.82
CA SER A 142 -10.90 6.72 9.54
C SER A 142 -11.73 7.64 8.64
N LEU A 143 -11.66 7.40 7.33
CA LEU A 143 -12.45 8.18 6.36
C LEU A 143 -13.95 7.95 6.53
N SER A 144 -14.36 6.72 6.89
CA SER A 144 -15.77 6.36 7.12
C SER A 144 -16.39 7.16 8.26
N VAL A 145 -15.62 7.49 9.29
CA VAL A 145 -16.08 8.35 10.41
C VAL A 145 -16.00 9.82 10.03
N MET A 146 -14.85 10.26 9.50
CA MET A 146 -14.58 11.68 9.24
C MET A 146 -15.46 12.28 8.12
N PHE A 147 -15.77 11.49 7.08
CA PHE A 147 -16.49 11.94 5.89
C PHE A 147 -17.79 11.18 5.62
N LYS A 148 -18.43 10.66 6.64
CA LYS A 148 -19.56 9.74 6.61
C LYS A 148 -20.55 9.92 5.44
N ASP A 149 -21.01 11.15 5.21
CA ASP A 149 -22.05 11.45 4.20
C ASP A 149 -21.47 11.88 2.83
N ALA A 150 -20.15 11.93 2.71
CA ALA A 150 -19.43 12.40 1.51
C ALA A 150 -18.58 11.31 0.84
N LEU A 151 -18.72 10.04 1.27
CA LEU A 151 -17.94 8.94 0.72
C LEU A 151 -18.59 8.31 -0.49
N ALA A 152 -17.78 8.04 -1.51
CA ALA A 152 -18.08 7.12 -2.60
C ALA A 152 -17.02 6.00 -2.62
N LEU A 153 -17.49 4.76 -2.74
CA LEU A 153 -16.64 3.57 -2.73
C LEU A 153 -16.65 2.91 -4.10
N THR A 154 -15.51 2.44 -4.54
CA THR A 154 -15.37 1.47 -5.63
C THR A 154 -14.76 0.19 -5.11
N GLN A 155 -14.50 -0.79 -5.97
CA GLN A 155 -13.77 -2.00 -5.62
C GLN A 155 -12.38 -1.68 -5.02
N TYR A 156 -11.69 -0.67 -5.56
CA TYR A 156 -10.28 -0.38 -5.25
C TYR A 156 -10.03 1.04 -4.77
N SER A 157 -11.06 1.82 -4.49
CA SER A 157 -10.86 3.19 -4.02
C SER A 157 -11.94 3.65 -3.06
N VAL A 158 -11.58 4.63 -2.24
CA VAL A 158 -12.47 5.47 -1.47
C VAL A 158 -12.26 6.93 -1.87
N LEU A 159 -13.35 7.65 -2.11
CA LEU A 159 -13.36 9.06 -2.43
C LEU A 159 -14.22 9.80 -1.40
N ALA A 160 -13.63 10.76 -0.69
CA ALA A 160 -14.33 11.74 0.12
C ALA A 160 -14.47 13.04 -0.67
N ASN A 161 -15.68 13.35 -1.12
CA ASN A 161 -15.99 14.55 -1.89
C ASN A 161 -16.75 15.56 -1.04
N ALA A 162 -16.07 16.10 -0.02
CA ALA A 162 -16.63 17.09 0.89
C ALA A 162 -16.83 18.47 0.22
N LYS A 163 -17.51 19.42 0.90
CA LYS A 163 -17.82 20.73 0.35
C LYS A 163 -16.60 21.45 -0.24
N ASP A 164 -15.51 21.52 0.52
CA ASP A 164 -14.33 22.32 0.17
C ASP A 164 -13.12 21.44 -0.16
N TRP A 165 -13.28 20.11 -0.17
CA TRP A 165 -12.19 19.15 -0.24
C TRP A 165 -12.50 17.93 -1.10
N HIS A 166 -11.48 17.48 -1.82
CA HIS A 166 -11.45 16.22 -2.53
C HIS A 166 -10.31 15.38 -1.99
N TYR A 167 -10.63 14.23 -1.42
CA TYR A 167 -9.65 13.33 -0.81
C TYR A 167 -9.92 11.91 -1.29
N ALA A 168 -8.93 11.25 -1.83
CA ALA A 168 -9.09 9.89 -2.32
C ALA A 168 -7.89 9.01 -1.96
N LEU A 169 -8.17 7.77 -1.59
CA LEU A 169 -7.20 6.69 -1.54
C LEU A 169 -7.57 5.68 -2.62
N THR A 170 -6.59 5.34 -3.47
CA THR A 170 -6.78 4.39 -4.56
C THR A 170 -5.71 3.31 -4.50
N LEU A 171 -6.14 2.06 -4.49
CA LEU A 171 -5.25 0.90 -4.57
C LEU A 171 -4.76 0.73 -6.02
N HIS A 172 -3.45 0.74 -6.20
CA HIS A 172 -2.81 0.65 -7.51
C HIS A 172 -2.07 -0.65 -7.75
N ALA A 173 -1.58 -1.31 -6.70
CA ALA A 173 -1.02 -2.65 -6.80
C ALA A 173 -1.25 -3.46 -5.52
N ILE A 174 -1.36 -4.79 -5.68
CA ILE A 174 -1.33 -5.80 -4.62
C ILE A 174 -0.18 -6.74 -4.98
N LEU A 175 0.82 -6.85 -4.13
CA LEU A 175 2.02 -7.65 -4.31
C LEU A 175 2.76 -7.78 -2.97
N ASP A 176 3.87 -8.49 -2.93
CA ASP A 176 4.76 -8.53 -1.77
C ASP A 176 5.89 -7.51 -1.97
N VAL A 177 5.71 -6.32 -1.42
CA VAL A 177 6.62 -5.17 -1.60
C VAL A 177 7.96 -5.38 -0.89
N ASN A 178 7.93 -6.01 0.28
CA ASN A 178 9.07 -6.12 1.19
C ASN A 178 9.71 -7.51 1.22
N GLY A 179 9.17 -8.49 0.48
CA GLY A 179 9.69 -9.85 0.37
C GLY A 179 9.42 -10.73 1.59
N ASP A 180 8.39 -10.42 2.39
CA ASP A 180 8.05 -11.19 3.61
C ASP A 180 7.01 -12.30 3.35
N GLY A 181 6.55 -12.44 2.11
CA GLY A 181 5.56 -13.43 1.68
C GLY A 181 4.12 -13.08 2.05
N ALA A 182 3.86 -11.86 2.54
CA ALA A 182 2.52 -11.38 2.85
C ALA A 182 2.00 -10.42 1.77
N GLU A 183 0.68 -10.23 1.75
CA GLU A 183 0.05 -9.26 0.85
C GLU A 183 0.33 -7.83 1.32
N ASP A 184 0.90 -7.02 0.43
CA ASP A 184 1.10 -5.59 0.60
C ASP A 184 0.31 -4.81 -0.45
N TRP A 185 -0.05 -3.59 -0.12
CA TRP A 185 -0.82 -2.71 -1.00
C TRP A 185 -0.03 -1.46 -1.36
N VAL A 186 0.02 -1.12 -2.64
CA VAL A 186 0.49 0.18 -3.13
C VAL A 186 -0.73 1.08 -3.33
N ILE A 187 -0.74 2.19 -2.62
CA ILE A 187 -1.89 3.09 -2.50
C ILE A 187 -1.46 4.50 -2.88
N TRP A 188 -2.24 5.17 -3.73
CA TRP A 188 -2.05 6.60 -3.99
C TRP A 188 -3.08 7.41 -3.21
N LEU A 189 -2.59 8.43 -2.54
CA LEU A 189 -3.37 9.50 -1.97
C LEU A 189 -3.50 10.64 -2.99
N THR A 190 -4.73 11.09 -3.24
CA THR A 190 -5.03 12.39 -3.84
C THR A 190 -5.67 13.25 -2.77
N ASP A 191 -5.08 14.41 -2.46
CA ASP A 191 -5.55 15.31 -1.43
C ASP A 191 -5.53 16.74 -1.98
N LYS A 192 -6.73 17.31 -2.21
CA LYS A 192 -6.90 18.55 -2.98
C LYS A 192 -7.99 19.44 -2.39
N ALA A 193 -7.65 20.70 -2.18
CA ALA A 193 -8.65 21.74 -1.94
C ALA A 193 -9.42 22.05 -3.22
N LYS A 194 -10.75 22.23 -3.14
CA LYS A 194 -11.59 22.64 -4.28
C LYS A 194 -11.40 24.11 -4.63
N SER A 195 -10.95 24.91 -3.65
CA SER A 195 -10.57 26.30 -3.82
C SER A 195 -9.13 26.50 -3.39
N GLY A 196 -8.41 27.41 -4.08
CA GLY A 196 -6.98 27.65 -3.81
C GLY A 196 -6.05 26.72 -4.58
N ASN A 197 -4.79 26.64 -4.11
CA ASN A 197 -3.70 26.00 -4.85
C ASN A 197 -3.20 24.68 -4.24
N TYR A 198 -3.78 24.22 -3.14
CA TYR A 198 -3.36 22.97 -2.50
C TYR A 198 -3.83 21.78 -3.32
N SER A 199 -2.88 20.98 -3.77
CA SER A 199 -3.10 19.72 -4.46
C SER A 199 -1.86 18.87 -4.31
N ILE A 200 -1.98 17.70 -3.71
CA ILE A 200 -0.91 16.69 -3.65
C ILE A 200 -1.42 15.35 -4.18
N MET A 201 -0.50 14.61 -4.77
CA MET A 201 -0.63 13.18 -5.01
C MET A 201 0.65 12.52 -4.49
N THR A 202 0.51 11.48 -3.70
CA THR A 202 1.64 10.79 -3.05
C THR A 202 1.37 9.29 -3.02
N GLY A 203 2.43 8.51 -3.25
CA GLY A 203 2.40 7.06 -3.15
C GLY A 203 2.78 6.58 -1.75
N PHE A 204 2.03 5.59 -1.27
CA PHE A 204 2.26 4.88 -0.03
C PHE A 204 2.21 3.37 -0.26
N TYR A 205 2.71 2.62 0.71
CA TYR A 205 2.42 1.20 0.82
C TYR A 205 1.92 0.86 2.22
N ALA A 206 1.09 -0.18 2.31
CA ALA A 206 0.68 -0.81 3.55
C ALA A 206 1.18 -2.25 3.51
N SER A 207 1.99 -2.64 4.47
CA SER A 207 2.56 -3.99 4.54
C SER A 207 1.69 -4.95 5.36
N ASN A 208 1.77 -6.24 5.00
CA ASN A 208 1.15 -7.34 5.74
C ASN A 208 -0.36 -7.12 5.97
N VAL A 209 -1.06 -6.79 4.89
CA VAL A 209 -2.49 -6.48 4.90
C VAL A 209 -3.29 -7.67 5.39
N ARG A 210 -4.23 -7.42 6.30
CA ARG A 210 -5.16 -8.42 6.84
C ARG A 210 -6.54 -7.82 6.97
N GLU A 211 -7.56 -8.63 6.73
CA GLU A 211 -8.94 -8.20 6.88
C GLU A 211 -9.21 -7.67 8.31
N ASN A 212 -9.95 -6.57 8.40
CA ASN A 212 -10.35 -5.90 9.65
C ASN A 212 -9.19 -5.48 10.57
N THR A 213 -8.02 -5.20 10.02
CA THR A 213 -6.88 -4.65 10.77
C THR A 213 -6.53 -3.24 10.29
N ALA A 214 -6.04 -2.41 11.22
CA ALA A 214 -5.60 -1.07 10.88
C ALA A 214 -4.47 -1.10 9.86
N LEU A 215 -4.61 -0.30 8.81
CA LEU A 215 -3.61 -0.10 7.76
C LEU A 215 -2.79 1.15 8.07
N LYS A 216 -1.52 0.97 8.39
CA LYS A 216 -0.55 2.06 8.47
C LYS A 216 0.06 2.29 7.10
N LEU A 217 0.02 3.52 6.63
CA LEU A 217 0.61 3.89 5.36
C LEU A 217 2.02 4.43 5.57
N LEU A 218 2.98 3.82 4.90
CA LEU A 218 4.37 4.24 4.86
C LEU A 218 4.68 4.85 3.49
N PRO A 219 5.55 5.86 3.39
CA PRO A 219 5.94 6.42 2.10
C PRO A 219 6.46 5.33 1.16
N LEU A 220 6.01 5.34 -0.10
CA LEU A 220 6.41 4.32 -1.08
C LEU A 220 7.93 4.30 -1.32
N ARG A 221 8.60 5.43 -1.10
CA ARG A 221 10.06 5.55 -1.17
C ARG A 221 10.81 4.71 -0.14
N ASP A 222 10.20 4.47 1.01
CA ASP A 222 10.82 3.67 2.09
C ASP A 222 10.84 2.18 1.76
N ALA A 223 10.13 1.77 0.69
CA ALA A 223 10.10 0.41 0.16
C ALA A 223 11.13 0.14 -0.95
N MET A 224 11.98 1.13 -1.30
CA MET A 224 12.92 1.06 -2.44
C MET A 224 14.36 0.81 -2.00
#